data_afa6a9fec64f8fbf6b9e5a6350b3f1ae
#
_entry.id   afa6a9fec64f8fbf6b9e5a6350b3f1ae
#
_cell.length_a   1.000
_cell.length_b   1.000
_cell.length_c   1.000
_cell.angle_alpha   90.00
_cell.angle_beta   90.00
_cell.angle_gamma   90.00
#
_symmetry.space_group_name_H-M   'P 1'
#
loop_
_entity.id
_entity.type
_entity.pdbx_description
1 polymer ?
#
loop_
_entity_poly.entity_id
_entity_poly.type
_entity_poly.pdbx_seq_one_letter_code
_entity_poly.pdbx_strand_id
1 'polypeptide(L)'
;PYFHMMEKYNLEGAPFVGCGPNPRALTPKEFKEMVDSGGVVMDTRPPPSFGAGHIKGSYSISTARLGMGGWVLPYDKPILVVLGGQNELDYVSRSLSRMGYDNVGGYLSGTIASWYTNALPTEKLSLITVADLKEMMGKEKDLVVVDVRSLDEYNAGHIEGCKNVYAGLVEQHADEIPRNRPVALICKSGTRSGFASSMLLRLGYTNIFNVLGGMTAWG
;
A
#
# COMPACT_ATOMS: atom_id res chain seq x y z
N PRO A 1 -4.95 -14.62 -3.88
CA PRO A 1 -5.86 -13.54 -4.21
C PRO A 1 -6.02 -13.36 -5.72
N TYR A 2 -5.04 -12.77 -6.44
CA TYR A 2 -5.17 -12.61 -7.90
C TYR A 2 -5.00 -13.90 -8.69
N PHE A 3 -4.53 -14.97 -8.10
CA PHE A 3 -4.39 -16.27 -8.76
C PHE A 3 -5.72 -16.81 -9.29
N HIS A 4 -6.85 -16.58 -8.61
CA HIS A 4 -8.16 -17.00 -9.08
C HIS A 4 -8.54 -16.40 -10.45
N MET A 5 -8.23 -15.12 -10.66
CA MET A 5 -8.48 -14.50 -11.97
C MET A 5 -7.52 -15.01 -13.03
N MET A 6 -6.27 -15.28 -12.68
CA MET A 6 -5.29 -15.87 -13.61
C MET A 6 -5.68 -17.30 -13.99
N GLU A 7 -6.14 -18.11 -13.04
CA GLU A 7 -6.67 -19.46 -13.31
C GLU A 7 -7.88 -19.39 -14.24
N LYS A 8 -8.82 -18.50 -13.95
CA LYS A 8 -9.99 -18.27 -14.81
C LYS A 8 -9.58 -17.89 -16.22
N TYR A 9 -8.70 -16.91 -16.40
CA TYR A 9 -8.23 -16.47 -17.70
C TYR A 9 -7.42 -17.54 -18.45
N ASN A 10 -6.71 -18.40 -17.75
CA ASN A 10 -6.03 -19.54 -18.35
C ASN A 10 -6.99 -20.60 -18.86
N LEU A 11 -8.14 -20.79 -18.22
CA LEU A 11 -9.15 -21.78 -18.61
C LEU A 11 -10.11 -21.24 -19.67
N GLU A 12 -10.58 -20.00 -19.52
CA GLU A 12 -11.62 -19.39 -20.36
C GLU A 12 -11.08 -18.51 -21.50
N GLY A 13 -9.78 -18.19 -21.45
CA GLY A 13 -9.16 -17.17 -22.27
C GLY A 13 -9.28 -15.77 -21.62
N ALA A 14 -8.19 -15.01 -21.66
CA ALA A 14 -8.20 -13.62 -21.21
C ALA A 14 -9.00 -12.74 -22.19
N PRO A 15 -9.72 -11.70 -21.70
CA PRO A 15 -10.36 -10.73 -22.57
C PRO A 15 -9.32 -10.05 -23.49
N PHE A 16 -9.72 -9.76 -24.71
CA PHE A 16 -8.86 -9.04 -25.64
C PHE A 16 -8.73 -7.58 -25.22
N VAL A 17 -7.54 -7.17 -24.81
CA VAL A 17 -7.25 -5.82 -24.28
C VAL A 17 -6.87 -4.82 -25.37
N GLY A 18 -7.05 -5.15 -26.65
CA GLY A 18 -6.75 -4.24 -27.75
C GLY A 18 -5.29 -3.78 -27.80
N CYS A 19 -5.07 -2.47 -27.92
CA CYS A 19 -3.72 -1.88 -27.96
C CYS A 19 -3.03 -1.81 -26.59
N GLY A 20 -3.61 -2.44 -25.56
CA GLY A 20 -3.13 -2.41 -24.18
C GLY A 20 -3.79 -1.33 -23.32
N PRO A 21 -3.54 -1.35 -22.01
CA PRO A 21 -4.17 -0.42 -21.09
C PRO A 21 -3.69 1.03 -21.33
N ASN A 22 -4.64 1.92 -21.55
CA ASN A 22 -4.37 3.37 -21.70
C ASN A 22 -5.25 4.15 -20.71
N PRO A 23 -4.91 4.18 -19.42
CA PRO A 23 -5.70 4.89 -18.41
C PRO A 23 -5.77 6.38 -18.71
N ARG A 24 -6.95 6.96 -18.52
CA ARG A 24 -7.20 8.38 -18.72
C ARG A 24 -6.53 9.22 -17.64
N ALA A 25 -5.92 10.34 -18.03
CA ALA A 25 -5.50 11.37 -17.09
C ALA A 25 -6.75 12.05 -16.49
N LEU A 26 -6.83 12.09 -15.16
CA LEU A 26 -7.93 12.70 -14.41
C LEU A 26 -7.45 13.97 -13.74
N THR A 27 -8.20 15.07 -13.89
CA THR A 27 -8.00 16.24 -13.04
C THR A 27 -8.21 15.89 -11.57
N PRO A 28 -7.66 16.65 -10.60
CA PRO A 28 -7.91 16.39 -9.18
C PRO A 28 -9.39 16.33 -8.81
N LYS A 29 -10.23 17.12 -9.46
CA LYS A 29 -11.69 17.12 -9.25
C LYS A 29 -12.32 15.81 -9.74
N GLU A 30 -12.07 15.41 -10.98
CA GLU A 30 -12.57 14.15 -11.53
C GLU A 30 -12.08 12.95 -10.73
N PHE A 31 -10.79 12.96 -10.33
CA PHE A 31 -10.21 11.91 -9.49
C PHE A 31 -10.94 11.80 -8.15
N LYS A 32 -11.20 12.94 -7.49
CA LYS A 32 -11.95 12.99 -6.24
C LYS A 32 -13.38 12.45 -6.40
N GLU A 33 -14.08 12.87 -7.45
CA GLU A 33 -15.43 12.38 -7.74
C GLU A 33 -15.45 10.86 -7.91
N MET A 34 -14.45 10.28 -8.57
CA MET A 34 -14.33 8.82 -8.70
C MET A 34 -13.98 8.13 -7.38
N VAL A 35 -13.14 8.74 -6.52
CA VAL A 35 -12.87 8.23 -5.16
C VAL A 35 -14.15 8.23 -4.34
N ASP A 36 -14.89 9.32 -4.34
CA ASP A 36 -16.15 9.47 -3.61
C ASP A 36 -17.23 8.48 -4.09
N SER A 37 -17.16 8.08 -5.37
CA SER A 37 -18.03 7.06 -5.99
C SER A 37 -17.57 5.61 -5.71
N GLY A 38 -16.56 5.42 -4.90
CA GLY A 38 -16.10 4.09 -4.47
C GLY A 38 -14.92 3.51 -5.27
N GLY A 39 -14.26 4.31 -6.09
CA GLY A 39 -12.99 3.95 -6.72
C GLY A 39 -11.89 3.69 -5.69
N VAL A 40 -11.04 2.71 -5.98
CA VAL A 40 -9.96 2.30 -5.06
C VAL A 40 -8.64 2.94 -5.49
N VAL A 41 -8.02 3.69 -4.58
CA VAL A 41 -6.77 4.41 -4.89
C VAL A 41 -5.57 3.52 -4.60
N MET A 42 -4.73 3.33 -5.62
CA MET A 42 -3.40 2.73 -5.55
C MET A 42 -2.36 3.83 -5.70
N ASP A 43 -1.61 4.11 -4.64
CA ASP A 43 -0.50 5.06 -4.65
C ASP A 43 0.82 4.31 -4.87
N THR A 44 1.46 4.57 -6.01
CA THR A 44 2.68 3.84 -6.43
C THR A 44 3.97 4.51 -5.97
N ARG A 45 3.87 5.61 -5.25
CA ARG A 45 5.03 6.34 -4.73
C ARG A 45 5.78 5.55 -3.65
N PRO A 46 7.07 5.83 -3.45
CA PRO A 46 7.83 5.23 -2.36
C PRO A 46 7.19 5.53 -0.98
N PRO A 47 7.36 4.64 0.03
CA PRO A 47 6.78 4.82 1.36
C PRO A 47 7.07 6.18 2.03
N PRO A 48 8.26 6.78 1.91
CA PRO A 48 8.50 8.12 2.45
C PRO A 48 7.60 9.20 1.83
N SER A 49 7.40 9.15 0.51
CA SER A 49 6.51 10.08 -0.20
C SER A 49 5.04 9.86 0.16
N PHE A 50 4.62 8.60 0.27
CA PHE A 50 3.29 8.24 0.74
C PHE A 50 3.04 8.73 2.17
N GLY A 51 3.99 8.47 3.09
CA GLY A 51 3.88 8.85 4.49
C GLY A 51 3.81 10.37 4.71
N ALA A 52 4.53 11.15 3.92
CA ALA A 52 4.48 12.61 3.98
C ALA A 52 3.09 13.20 3.69
N GLY A 53 2.31 12.52 2.84
CA GLY A 53 0.93 12.87 2.54
C GLY A 53 0.39 12.05 1.37
N HIS A 54 -0.80 11.50 1.54
CA HIS A 54 -1.50 10.68 0.54
C HIS A 54 -3.00 10.96 0.55
N ILE A 55 -3.69 10.52 -0.48
CA ILE A 55 -5.15 10.58 -0.54
C ILE A 55 -5.71 9.59 0.48
N LYS A 56 -6.61 10.06 1.36
CA LYS A 56 -7.20 9.22 2.40
C LYS A 56 -7.78 7.94 1.82
N GLY A 57 -7.48 6.82 2.46
CA GLY A 57 -7.94 5.51 2.03
C GLY A 57 -7.16 4.90 0.86
N SER A 58 -6.01 5.46 0.45
CA SER A 58 -5.13 4.86 -0.55
C SER A 58 -4.39 3.65 -0.02
N TYR A 59 -4.13 2.68 -0.89
CA TYR A 59 -3.13 1.64 -0.65
C TYR A 59 -1.73 2.11 -1.09
N SER A 60 -0.73 1.94 -0.23
CA SER A 60 0.68 2.21 -0.54
C SER A 60 1.29 1.00 -1.26
N ILE A 61 1.24 0.98 -2.57
CA ILE A 61 1.74 -0.11 -3.42
C ILE A 61 2.80 0.43 -4.37
N SER A 62 4.02 0.60 -3.88
CA SER A 62 5.10 1.19 -4.67
C SER A 62 5.41 0.39 -5.95
N THR A 63 5.94 1.08 -6.97
CA THR A 63 6.34 0.46 -8.25
C THR A 63 7.27 -0.74 -8.09
N ALA A 64 8.10 -0.76 -7.04
CA ALA A 64 8.98 -1.88 -6.72
C ALA A 64 8.22 -3.15 -6.25
N ARG A 65 6.93 -3.04 -5.91
CA ARG A 65 6.14 -4.12 -5.31
C ARG A 65 4.69 -4.16 -5.82
N LEU A 66 4.45 -3.87 -7.09
CA LEU A 66 3.10 -3.83 -7.69
C LEU A 66 2.31 -5.13 -7.47
N GLY A 67 2.99 -6.29 -7.45
CA GLY A 67 2.35 -7.57 -7.15
C GLY A 67 1.65 -7.64 -5.77
N MET A 68 1.98 -6.74 -4.83
CA MET A 68 1.24 -6.66 -3.56
C MET A 68 -0.21 -6.22 -3.77
N GLY A 69 -0.52 -5.56 -4.89
CA GLY A 69 -1.89 -5.19 -5.25
C GLY A 69 -2.83 -6.40 -5.34
N GLY A 70 -2.33 -7.56 -5.74
CA GLY A 70 -3.11 -8.79 -5.80
C GLY A 70 -3.69 -9.27 -4.47
N TRP A 71 -3.24 -8.74 -3.33
CA TRP A 71 -3.77 -9.05 -2.01
C TRP A 71 -4.98 -8.21 -1.63
N VAL A 72 -5.13 -7.00 -2.19
CA VAL A 72 -6.07 -5.99 -1.68
C VAL A 72 -6.90 -5.28 -2.75
N LEU A 73 -6.43 -5.23 -3.99
CA LEU A 73 -7.18 -4.55 -5.04
C LEU A 73 -8.36 -5.39 -5.51
N PRO A 74 -9.57 -4.82 -5.54
CA PRO A 74 -10.76 -5.51 -6.04
C PRO A 74 -10.79 -5.54 -7.57
N TYR A 75 -11.40 -6.56 -8.14
CA TYR A 75 -11.62 -6.68 -9.60
C TYR A 75 -12.88 -5.97 -10.08
N ASP A 76 -13.84 -5.75 -9.20
CA ASP A 76 -15.17 -5.20 -9.48
C ASP A 76 -15.28 -3.68 -9.34
N LYS A 77 -14.21 -3.01 -8.89
CA LYS A 77 -14.17 -1.55 -8.72
C LYS A 77 -13.09 -0.91 -9.58
N PRO A 78 -13.29 0.35 -10.02
CA PRO A 78 -12.25 1.07 -10.76
C PRO A 78 -11.02 1.33 -9.87
N ILE A 79 -9.85 1.01 -10.40
CA ILE A 79 -8.58 1.33 -9.76
C ILE A 79 -8.13 2.71 -10.23
N LEU A 80 -7.85 3.59 -9.30
CA LEU A 80 -7.37 4.95 -9.51
C LEU A 80 -5.91 5.04 -9.10
N VAL A 81 -5.04 5.51 -9.98
CA VAL A 81 -3.60 5.45 -9.75
C VAL A 81 -3.02 6.82 -9.42
N VAL A 82 -2.24 6.90 -8.34
CA VAL A 82 -1.36 8.03 -8.03
C VAL A 82 0.07 7.62 -8.35
N LEU A 83 0.67 8.24 -9.37
CA LEU A 83 2.03 7.93 -9.84
C LEU A 83 3.09 8.76 -9.11
N GLY A 84 4.29 8.21 -8.95
CA GLY A 84 5.47 8.96 -8.55
C GLY A 84 5.95 9.91 -9.64
N GLY A 85 5.83 9.49 -10.89
CA GLY A 85 6.12 10.27 -12.09
C GLY A 85 5.41 9.69 -13.31
N GLN A 86 5.17 10.53 -14.32
CA GLN A 86 4.42 10.13 -15.52
C GLN A 86 5.12 9.02 -16.33
N ASN A 87 6.43 8.92 -16.25
CA ASN A 87 7.22 7.87 -16.86
C ASN A 87 6.92 6.45 -16.31
N GLU A 88 6.24 6.35 -15.17
CA GLU A 88 5.84 5.06 -14.57
C GLU A 88 4.52 4.52 -15.17
N LEU A 89 3.75 5.34 -15.87
CA LEU A 89 2.38 5.02 -16.30
C LEU A 89 2.31 3.71 -17.12
N ASP A 90 3.16 3.56 -18.12
CA ASP A 90 3.16 2.37 -18.99
C ASP A 90 3.48 1.11 -18.17
N TYR A 91 4.51 1.18 -17.34
CA TYR A 91 4.90 0.06 -16.48
C TYR A 91 3.81 -0.35 -15.49
N VAL A 92 3.21 0.61 -14.81
CA VAL A 92 2.13 0.36 -13.83
C VAL A 92 0.90 -0.22 -14.52
N SER A 93 0.47 0.39 -15.63
CA SER A 93 -0.71 -0.05 -16.38
C SER A 93 -0.56 -1.48 -16.92
N ARG A 94 0.58 -1.79 -17.52
CA ARG A 94 0.87 -3.15 -18.01
C ARG A 94 0.96 -4.16 -16.86
N SER A 95 1.49 -3.75 -15.71
CA SER A 95 1.57 -4.62 -14.54
C SER A 95 0.19 -4.95 -13.99
N LEU A 96 -0.71 -3.97 -13.92
CA LEU A 96 -2.10 -4.17 -13.52
C LEU A 96 -2.81 -5.11 -14.48
N SER A 97 -2.71 -4.87 -15.81
CA SER A 97 -3.32 -5.73 -16.81
C SER A 97 -2.81 -7.19 -16.75
N ARG A 98 -1.50 -7.39 -16.53
CA ARG A 98 -0.94 -8.74 -16.34
C ARG A 98 -1.48 -9.47 -15.11
N MET A 99 -1.95 -8.73 -14.12
CA MET A 99 -2.61 -9.29 -12.92
C MET A 99 -4.13 -9.43 -13.11
N GLY A 100 -4.67 -9.09 -14.30
CA GLY A 100 -6.10 -9.16 -14.61
C GLY A 100 -6.91 -7.94 -14.14
N TYR A 101 -6.25 -6.83 -13.79
CA TYR A 101 -6.91 -5.57 -13.42
C TYR A 101 -7.13 -4.71 -14.66
N ASP A 102 -8.20 -4.99 -15.40
CA ASP A 102 -8.53 -4.27 -16.63
C ASP A 102 -9.39 -3.00 -16.38
N ASN A 103 -10.03 -2.92 -15.19
CA ASN A 103 -10.83 -1.76 -14.80
C ASN A 103 -9.94 -0.69 -14.12
N VAL A 104 -9.01 -0.11 -14.92
CA VAL A 104 -8.22 1.04 -14.47
C VAL A 104 -8.97 2.31 -14.84
N GLY A 105 -9.62 2.94 -13.86
CA GLY A 105 -10.47 4.13 -14.04
C GLY A 105 -9.70 5.37 -14.49
N GLY A 106 -8.40 5.45 -14.19
CA GLY A 106 -7.53 6.53 -14.60
C GLY A 106 -6.40 6.79 -13.61
N TYR A 107 -5.60 7.81 -13.90
CA TYR A 107 -4.52 8.26 -13.01
C TYR A 107 -4.63 9.76 -12.72
N LEU A 108 -4.13 10.18 -11.55
CA LEU A 108 -4.12 11.59 -11.14
C LEU A 108 -3.14 12.39 -12.00
N SER A 109 -3.65 13.33 -12.80
CA SER A 109 -2.85 14.24 -13.60
C SER A 109 -2.07 15.20 -12.71
N GLY A 110 -0.80 15.45 -13.04
CA GLY A 110 0.06 16.33 -12.25
C GLY A 110 0.55 15.73 -10.93
N THR A 111 0.45 14.41 -10.77
CA THR A 111 0.86 13.65 -9.58
C THR A 111 0.14 14.11 -8.29
N ILE A 112 0.61 13.70 -7.14
CA ILE A 112 0.06 14.17 -5.84
C ILE A 112 0.21 15.68 -5.64
N ALA A 113 1.14 16.33 -6.34
CA ALA A 113 1.31 17.77 -6.25
C ALA A 113 0.05 18.53 -6.71
N SER A 114 -0.63 18.04 -7.75
CA SER A 114 -1.90 18.64 -8.20
C SER A 114 -3.01 18.52 -7.15
N TRP A 115 -3.03 17.42 -6.38
CA TRP A 115 -3.97 17.23 -5.27
C TRP A 115 -3.74 18.28 -4.18
N TYR A 116 -2.48 18.52 -3.81
CA TYR A 116 -2.11 19.53 -2.80
C TYR A 116 -2.44 20.95 -3.26
N THR A 117 -2.13 21.30 -4.50
CA THR A 117 -2.40 22.65 -5.03
C THR A 117 -3.88 22.95 -5.18
N ASN A 118 -4.74 21.94 -5.22
CA ASN A 118 -6.19 22.08 -5.16
C ASN A 118 -6.76 22.02 -3.74
N ALA A 119 -5.90 22.06 -2.70
CA ALA A 119 -6.28 22.02 -1.28
C ALA A 119 -7.20 20.84 -0.91
N LEU A 120 -7.03 19.70 -1.58
CA LEU A 120 -7.83 18.51 -1.32
C LEU A 120 -7.34 17.75 -0.09
N PRO A 121 -8.22 17.04 0.65
CA PRO A 121 -7.88 16.39 1.90
C PRO A 121 -6.80 15.32 1.74
N THR A 122 -5.84 15.31 2.66
CA THR A 122 -4.77 14.31 2.73
C THR A 122 -4.70 13.67 4.10
N GLU A 123 -4.14 12.49 4.13
CA GLU A 123 -3.80 11.74 5.35
C GLU A 123 -2.27 11.53 5.39
N LYS A 124 -1.71 11.31 6.57
CA LYS A 124 -0.28 11.03 6.77
C LYS A 124 -0.10 9.69 7.44
N LEU A 125 1.03 9.04 7.15
CA LEU A 125 1.51 7.88 7.87
C LEU A 125 2.78 8.25 8.60
N SER A 126 2.83 8.03 9.91
CA SER A 126 4.03 8.29 10.70
C SER A 126 5.17 7.36 10.28
N LEU A 127 6.31 7.95 9.98
CA LEU A 127 7.53 7.25 9.59
C LEU A 127 8.55 7.39 10.71
N ILE A 128 9.13 6.27 11.11
CA ILE A 128 10.18 6.22 12.12
C ILE A 128 11.39 5.45 11.59
N THR A 129 12.56 5.78 12.08
CA THR A 129 13.78 5.01 11.83
C THR A 129 13.87 3.82 12.79
N VAL A 130 14.82 2.93 12.56
CA VAL A 130 15.13 1.84 13.51
C VAL A 130 15.65 2.39 14.84
N ALA A 131 16.37 3.53 14.83
CA ALA A 131 16.83 4.18 16.05
C ALA A 131 15.65 4.67 16.88
N ASP A 132 14.66 5.33 16.23
CA ASP A 132 13.43 5.77 16.90
C ASP A 132 12.66 4.58 17.46
N LEU A 133 12.56 3.47 16.71
CA LEU A 133 11.91 2.26 17.19
C LEU A 133 12.57 1.71 18.45
N LYS A 134 13.91 1.61 18.47
CA LYS A 134 14.68 1.15 19.66
C LYS A 134 14.41 2.06 20.86
N GLU A 135 14.37 3.37 20.65
CA GLU A 135 14.03 4.33 21.70
C GLU A 135 12.61 4.16 22.23
N MET A 136 11.62 4.03 21.32
CA MET A 136 10.22 3.79 21.67
C MET A 136 10.05 2.50 22.47
N MET A 137 10.70 1.40 22.06
CA MET A 137 10.66 0.13 22.79
C MET A 137 11.19 0.23 24.23
N GLY A 138 12.16 1.11 24.46
CA GLY A 138 12.70 1.37 25.80
C GLY A 138 11.80 2.24 26.69
N LYS A 139 10.94 3.06 26.10
CA LYS A 139 10.12 4.05 26.83
C LYS A 139 8.63 3.68 26.90
N GLU A 140 8.09 3.12 25.84
CA GLU A 140 6.65 2.88 25.68
C GLU A 140 6.30 1.40 25.92
N LYS A 141 5.85 1.10 27.13
CA LYS A 141 5.47 -0.27 27.52
C LYS A 141 4.31 -0.86 26.71
N ASP A 142 3.51 0.03 26.10
CA ASP A 142 2.33 -0.35 25.32
C ASP A 142 2.59 -0.47 23.81
N LEU A 143 3.80 -0.19 23.35
CA LEU A 143 4.16 -0.33 21.95
C LEU A 143 4.05 -1.79 21.49
N VAL A 144 3.37 -1.99 20.38
CA VAL A 144 3.29 -3.29 19.69
C VAL A 144 4.12 -3.23 18.42
N VAL A 145 5.08 -4.12 18.29
CA VAL A 145 5.86 -4.30 17.07
C VAL A 145 5.27 -5.46 16.26
N VAL A 146 4.97 -5.20 14.98
CA VAL A 146 4.44 -6.22 14.05
C VAL A 146 5.42 -6.39 12.89
N ASP A 147 6.02 -7.57 12.81
CA ASP A 147 6.85 -7.97 11.68
C ASP A 147 5.96 -8.50 10.55
N VAL A 148 5.93 -7.79 9.43
CA VAL A 148 5.07 -8.14 8.29
C VAL A 148 5.82 -8.90 7.19
N ARG A 149 6.95 -9.53 7.52
CA ARG A 149 7.68 -10.44 6.63
C ARG A 149 7.02 -11.81 6.55
N SER A 150 7.51 -12.65 5.64
CA SER A 150 7.10 -14.06 5.62
C SER A 150 7.50 -14.77 6.92
N LEU A 151 6.84 -15.88 7.21
CA LEU A 151 7.14 -16.71 8.39
C LEU A 151 8.59 -17.21 8.36
N ASP A 152 9.11 -17.57 7.19
CA ASP A 152 10.50 -18.02 7.04
C ASP A 152 11.50 -16.90 7.37
N GLU A 153 11.25 -15.67 6.89
CA GLU A 153 12.07 -14.51 7.22
C GLU A 153 12.02 -14.19 8.71
N TYR A 154 10.85 -14.33 9.33
CA TYR A 154 10.65 -14.14 10.76
C TYR A 154 11.40 -15.18 11.58
N ASN A 155 11.29 -16.44 11.22
CA ASN A 155 11.96 -17.56 11.91
C ASN A 155 13.50 -17.49 11.77
N ALA A 156 13.99 -16.94 10.67
CA ALA A 156 15.43 -16.74 10.47
C ALA A 156 16.04 -15.65 11.38
N GLY A 157 15.20 -14.80 12.00
CA GLY A 157 15.60 -13.78 12.96
C GLY A 157 14.58 -12.66 13.01
N HIS A 158 14.16 -12.27 14.20
CA HIS A 158 13.14 -11.23 14.43
C HIS A 158 13.43 -10.45 15.72
N ILE A 159 12.70 -9.37 15.93
CA ILE A 159 12.76 -8.59 17.16
C ILE A 159 12.03 -9.35 18.27
N GLU A 160 12.69 -9.54 19.40
CA GLU A 160 12.09 -10.24 20.54
C GLU A 160 10.75 -9.60 20.96
N GLY A 161 9.73 -10.43 21.16
CA GLY A 161 8.38 -10.02 21.57
C GLY A 161 7.53 -9.40 20.44
N CYS A 162 8.03 -9.31 19.20
CA CYS A 162 7.17 -8.87 18.09
C CYS A 162 6.21 -9.96 17.62
N LYS A 163 5.07 -9.54 17.07
CA LYS A 163 4.11 -10.43 16.38
C LYS A 163 4.51 -10.57 14.91
N ASN A 164 4.23 -11.74 14.31
CA ASN A 164 4.33 -11.90 12.86
C ASN A 164 2.94 -11.96 12.24
N VAL A 165 2.68 -11.04 11.32
CA VAL A 165 1.49 -11.03 10.45
C VAL A 165 1.93 -10.67 9.05
N TYR A 166 1.89 -11.62 8.12
CA TYR A 166 2.35 -11.36 6.75
C TYR A 166 1.65 -10.17 6.09
N ALA A 167 2.40 -9.31 5.43
CA ALA A 167 1.92 -8.04 4.89
C ALA A 167 0.65 -8.15 4.03
N GLY A 168 0.52 -9.20 3.23
CA GLY A 168 -0.67 -9.43 2.40
C GLY A 168 -1.92 -9.87 3.18
N LEU A 169 -1.78 -10.27 4.42
CA LEU A 169 -2.87 -10.80 5.26
C LEU A 169 -3.29 -9.85 6.38
N VAL A 170 -2.68 -8.66 6.47
CA VAL A 170 -2.92 -7.71 7.57
C VAL A 170 -4.39 -7.30 7.69
N GLU A 171 -5.12 -7.10 6.58
CA GLU A 171 -6.56 -6.79 6.66
C GLU A 171 -7.39 -7.94 7.24
N GLN A 172 -7.01 -9.19 6.95
CA GLN A 172 -7.71 -10.39 7.42
C GLN A 172 -7.42 -10.69 8.90
N HIS A 173 -6.27 -10.28 9.40
CA HIS A 173 -5.81 -10.48 10.78
C HIS A 173 -5.74 -9.19 11.58
N ALA A 174 -6.48 -8.15 11.16
CA ALA A 174 -6.46 -6.85 11.80
C ALA A 174 -6.98 -6.89 13.26
N ASP A 175 -7.87 -7.81 13.58
CA ASP A 175 -8.38 -8.06 14.92
C ASP A 175 -7.30 -8.55 15.92
N GLU A 176 -6.22 -9.14 15.42
CA GLU A 176 -5.06 -9.54 16.23
C GLU A 176 -4.14 -8.35 16.57
N ILE A 177 -4.31 -7.20 15.91
CA ILE A 177 -3.51 -5.99 16.08
C ILE A 177 -4.30 -4.98 16.91
N PRO A 178 -3.82 -4.55 18.08
CA PRO A 178 -4.60 -3.67 18.96
C PRO A 178 -4.80 -2.27 18.36
N ARG A 179 -6.04 -1.75 18.42
CA ARG A 179 -6.39 -0.43 17.87
C ARG A 179 -6.05 0.73 18.79
N ASN A 180 -6.00 0.48 20.10
CA ASN A 180 -5.86 1.49 21.17
C ASN A 180 -4.41 1.62 21.67
N ARG A 181 -3.46 1.02 20.98
CA ARG A 181 -2.03 1.02 21.31
C ARG A 181 -1.21 1.55 20.14
N PRO A 182 -0.01 2.13 20.37
CA PRO A 182 0.92 2.43 19.30
C PRO A 182 1.38 1.13 18.62
N VAL A 183 1.34 1.09 17.29
CA VAL A 183 1.73 -0.09 16.50
C VAL A 183 2.82 0.30 15.50
N ALA A 184 4.00 -0.28 15.63
CA ALA A 184 5.10 -0.13 14.70
C ALA A 184 5.18 -1.36 13.77
N LEU A 185 5.02 -1.14 12.48
CA LEU A 185 5.14 -2.19 11.48
C LEU A 185 6.55 -2.20 10.90
N ILE A 186 7.18 -3.37 10.91
CA ILE A 186 8.52 -3.57 10.36
C ILE A 186 8.52 -4.65 9.29
N CYS A 187 9.34 -4.47 8.26
CA CYS A 187 9.65 -5.51 7.28
C CYS A 187 11.16 -5.50 6.99
N LYS A 188 11.60 -5.97 5.84
CA LYS A 188 13.01 -5.95 5.49
C LYS A 188 13.58 -4.52 5.34
N SER A 189 12.84 -3.59 4.70
CA SER A 189 13.35 -2.26 4.30
C SER A 189 12.36 -1.10 4.46
N GLY A 190 11.11 -1.34 4.92
CA GLY A 190 10.07 -0.32 5.06
C GLY A 190 8.99 -0.34 3.97
N THR A 191 9.15 -1.11 2.90
CA THR A 191 8.19 -1.13 1.77
C THR A 191 6.94 -1.97 2.06
N ARG A 192 7.10 -3.22 2.50
CA ARG A 192 5.97 -4.10 2.88
C ARG A 192 5.25 -3.56 4.12
N SER A 193 6.00 -3.00 5.06
CA SER A 193 5.41 -2.38 6.24
C SER A 193 4.64 -1.10 5.90
N GLY A 194 5.09 -0.29 4.93
CA GLY A 194 4.31 0.84 4.41
C GLY A 194 2.99 0.40 3.77
N PHE A 195 3.02 -0.67 2.99
CA PHE A 195 1.80 -1.29 2.42
C PHE A 195 0.86 -1.78 3.54
N ALA A 196 1.37 -2.55 4.49
CA ALA A 196 0.59 -3.04 5.63
C ALA A 196 0.03 -1.91 6.49
N SER A 197 0.82 -0.85 6.72
CA SER A 197 0.35 0.35 7.42
C SER A 197 -0.82 1.03 6.71
N SER A 198 -0.78 1.11 5.38
CA SER A 198 -1.89 1.70 4.61
C SER A 198 -3.20 0.92 4.77
N MET A 199 -3.15 -0.40 4.91
CA MET A 199 -4.33 -1.23 5.21
C MET A 199 -4.91 -0.88 6.59
N LEU A 200 -4.07 -0.79 7.62
CA LEU A 200 -4.53 -0.45 8.96
C LEU A 200 -5.12 0.97 9.03
N LEU A 201 -4.54 1.95 8.33
CA LEU A 201 -5.12 3.29 8.20
C LEU A 201 -6.52 3.24 7.58
N ARG A 202 -6.70 2.46 6.50
CA ARG A 202 -8.01 2.25 5.86
C ARG A 202 -9.04 1.65 6.81
N LEU A 203 -8.61 0.79 7.73
CA LEU A 203 -9.44 0.19 8.77
C LEU A 203 -9.66 1.11 9.98
N GLY A 204 -9.13 2.35 9.95
CA GLY A 204 -9.33 3.36 10.98
C GLY A 204 -8.36 3.30 12.15
N TYR A 205 -7.23 2.64 12.00
CA TYR A 205 -6.14 2.75 12.97
C TYR A 205 -5.47 4.12 12.84
N THR A 206 -5.15 4.76 13.96
CA THR A 206 -4.62 6.13 13.97
C THR A 206 -3.19 6.24 14.49
N ASN A 207 -2.75 5.31 15.33
CA ASN A 207 -1.43 5.34 15.96
C ASN A 207 -0.50 4.28 15.34
N ILE A 208 -0.21 4.46 14.05
CA ILE A 208 0.54 3.51 13.22
C ILE A 208 1.85 4.14 12.76
N PHE A 209 2.93 3.37 12.88
CA PHE A 209 4.28 3.77 12.48
C PHE A 209 4.85 2.78 11.46
N ASN A 210 5.34 3.27 10.34
CA ASN A 210 6.12 2.48 9.39
C ASN A 210 7.61 2.64 9.68
N VAL A 211 8.31 1.54 9.96
CA VAL A 211 9.73 1.54 10.28
C VAL A 211 10.58 1.53 9.00
N LEU A 212 11.22 2.66 8.71
CA LEU A 212 12.14 2.80 7.59
C LEU A 212 13.46 2.06 7.86
N GLY A 213 14.04 1.50 6.80
CA GLY A 213 15.24 0.67 6.91
C GLY A 213 14.96 -0.77 7.35
N GLY A 214 13.91 -0.99 8.14
CA GLY A 214 13.43 -2.31 8.55
C GLY A 214 14.48 -3.19 9.19
N MET A 215 14.34 -4.51 9.05
CA MET A 215 15.29 -5.48 9.62
C MET A 215 16.70 -5.37 9.03
N THR A 216 16.85 -4.79 7.83
CA THR A 216 18.20 -4.53 7.27
C THR A 216 18.98 -3.51 8.11
N ALA A 217 18.30 -2.53 8.72
CA ALA A 217 18.93 -1.54 9.58
C ALA A 217 18.89 -1.93 11.07
N TRP A 218 18.10 -2.94 11.44
CA TRP A 218 18.00 -3.42 12.81
C TRP A 218 19.31 -4.13 13.25
N GLY A 219 19.98 -4.85 12.33
CA GLY A 219 21.23 -5.58 12.55
C GLY A 219 21.10 -7.06 12.34
#